data_39410d824e46c8a94193bbf0a65f6e9a
#
_entry.id   39410d824e46c8a94193bbf0a65f6e9a
#
_cell.length_a   1.000
_cell.length_b   1.000
_cell.length_c   1.000
_cell.angle_alpha   90.00
_cell.angle_beta   90.00
_cell.angle_gamma   90.00
#
_symmetry.space_group_name_H-M   'P 1'
#
loop_
_entity.id
_entity.type
_entity.pdbx_description
1 polymer ?
#
loop_
_entity_poly.entity_id
_entity_poly.type
_entity_poly.pdbx_seq_one_letter_code
_entity_poly.pdbx_strand_id
1 'polypeptide(L)' 'MASHYAEPVECVVTTGTELRGAPSGDAPIIRDLAAGEVFASLDDSLGWSWGYAGPERRVGYVPSEALSAND' A
#
# COMPACT_ATOMS: atom_id res chain seq x y z
N MET A 1 -25.29 -12.00 9.33
CA MET A 1 -24.73 -11.12 8.45
C MET A 1 -23.41 -10.56 8.88
N ALA A 2 -22.53 -10.56 8.09
CA ALA A 2 -21.24 -10.10 8.45
C ALA A 2 -21.09 -8.67 8.04
N SER A 3 -20.47 -7.91 8.85
CA SER A 3 -20.10 -6.61 8.44
C SER A 3 -18.97 -6.71 7.47
N HIS A 4 -19.06 -5.98 6.43
CA HIS A 4 -18.06 -6.00 5.41
C HIS A 4 -17.30 -4.70 5.43
N TYR A 5 -16.51 -4.52 6.45
CA TYR A 5 -15.61 -3.41 6.39
C TYR A 5 -14.22 -3.98 6.17
N ALA A 6 -13.43 -3.24 5.45
CA ALA A 6 -12.10 -3.66 5.16
C ALA A 6 -11.21 -3.48 6.38
N GLU A 7 -10.57 -4.55 6.78
CA GLU A 7 -9.57 -4.45 7.82
C GLU A 7 -8.22 -4.33 7.14
N PRO A 8 -7.41 -3.38 7.55
CA PRO A 8 -6.09 -3.25 6.93
C PRO A 8 -5.25 -4.48 7.18
N VAL A 9 -4.58 -4.94 6.15
CA VAL A 9 -3.60 -6.02 6.28
C VAL A 9 -2.24 -5.37 6.34
N GLU A 10 -1.53 -5.61 7.43
CA GLU A 10 -0.22 -5.01 7.58
C GLU A 10 0.78 -5.70 6.67
N CYS A 11 1.42 -4.94 5.81
CA CYS A 11 2.42 -5.43 4.89
C CYS A 11 3.72 -4.70 5.13
N VAL A 12 4.82 -5.33 4.70
CA VAL A 12 6.14 -4.71 4.80
C VAL A 12 6.61 -4.42 3.39
N VAL A 13 7.12 -3.22 3.18
CA VAL A 13 7.73 -2.85 1.91
C VAL A 13 9.05 -3.61 1.80
N THR A 14 9.17 -4.44 0.76
CA THR A 14 10.37 -5.27 0.57
C THR A 14 11.41 -4.60 -0.29
N THR A 15 10.97 -3.68 -1.13
CA THR A 15 11.84 -2.96 -2.06
C THR A 15 11.39 -1.51 -2.07
N GLY A 16 12.32 -0.58 -2.06
CA GLY A 16 11.96 0.83 -2.13
C GLY A 16 11.00 1.11 -3.27
N THR A 17 9.94 1.82 -2.99
CA THR A 17 8.91 2.11 -3.97
C THR A 17 8.28 3.47 -3.65
N GLU A 18 7.20 3.82 -4.37
CA GLU A 18 6.54 5.10 -4.16
C GLU A 18 5.05 4.89 -3.97
N LEU A 19 4.50 5.69 -3.06
CA LEU A 19 3.05 5.75 -2.88
C LEU A 19 2.51 6.70 -3.94
N ARG A 20 1.58 6.22 -4.75
CA ARG A 20 1.07 7.00 -5.87
C ARG A 20 -0.41 7.30 -5.69
N GLY A 21 -0.87 8.32 -6.40
CA GLY A 21 -2.25 8.76 -6.29
C GLY A 21 -3.24 7.94 -7.10
N ALA A 22 -2.74 7.02 -7.94
CA ALA A 22 -3.59 6.15 -8.75
C ALA A 22 -2.83 4.88 -9.04
N PRO A 23 -3.51 3.78 -9.43
CA PRO A 23 -2.84 2.51 -9.69
C PRO A 23 -2.18 2.52 -11.07
N SER A 24 -1.18 3.34 -11.22
CA SER A 24 -0.49 3.51 -12.49
C SER A 24 0.93 3.98 -12.23
N GLY A 25 1.86 3.48 -13.01
CA GLY A 25 3.25 3.90 -12.93
C GLY A 25 3.46 5.36 -13.29
N ASP A 26 2.48 5.97 -13.97
CA ASP A 26 2.55 7.37 -14.35
C ASP A 26 1.84 8.31 -13.39
N ALA A 27 1.24 7.76 -12.35
CA ALA A 27 0.48 8.57 -11.41
C ALA A 27 1.42 9.44 -10.56
N PRO A 28 0.91 10.54 -10.04
CA PRO A 28 1.72 11.40 -9.19
C PRO A 28 2.23 10.65 -7.96
N ILE A 29 3.45 10.91 -7.59
CA ILE A 29 4.06 10.33 -6.42
C ILE A 29 3.67 11.15 -5.20
N ILE A 30 3.07 10.50 -4.22
CA ILE A 30 2.67 11.17 -2.99
C ILE A 30 3.82 11.14 -1.99
N ARG A 31 4.51 10.01 -1.91
CA ARG A 31 5.56 9.83 -0.92
C ARG A 31 6.45 8.66 -1.33
N ASP A 32 7.72 8.73 -0.98
CA ASP A 32 8.63 7.60 -1.17
C ASP A 32 8.51 6.65 0.02
N LEU A 33 8.59 5.38 -0.26
CA LEU A 33 8.56 4.34 0.77
C LEU A 33 9.85 3.54 0.71
N ALA A 34 10.50 3.40 1.83
CA ALA A 34 11.74 2.64 1.91
C ALA A 34 11.45 1.19 2.29
N ALA A 35 12.34 0.30 1.90
CA ALA A 35 12.24 -1.10 2.31
C ALA A 35 12.21 -1.16 3.84
N GLY A 36 11.32 -1.97 4.38
CA GLY A 36 11.14 -2.10 5.82
C GLY A 36 10.01 -1.27 6.38
N GLU A 37 9.46 -0.33 5.61
CA GLU A 37 8.33 0.44 6.09
C GLU A 37 7.06 -0.41 6.07
N VAL A 38 6.12 -0.04 6.92
CA VAL A 38 4.86 -0.76 7.02
C VAL A 38 3.81 -0.06 6.17
N PHE A 39 3.06 -0.84 5.41
CA PHE A 39 1.97 -0.35 4.60
C PHE A 39 0.70 -1.11 4.99
N ALA A 40 -0.35 -0.38 5.33
CA ALA A 40 -1.63 -0.99 5.69
C ALA A 40 -2.46 -1.12 4.43
N SER A 41 -2.57 -2.33 3.90
CA SER A 41 -3.27 -2.60 2.66
C SER A 41 -4.75 -2.81 2.92
N LEU A 42 -5.57 -2.07 2.21
CA LEU A 42 -7.03 -2.20 2.32
C LEU A 42 -7.60 -3.00 1.16
N ASP A 43 -6.93 -3.00 0.03
CA ASP A 43 -7.38 -3.71 -1.14
C ASP A 43 -6.19 -4.00 -2.03
N ASP A 44 -6.29 -5.08 -2.81
CA ASP A 44 -5.22 -5.48 -3.71
C ASP A 44 -5.87 -5.94 -5.00
N SER A 45 -5.57 -5.27 -6.09
CA SER A 45 -6.23 -5.55 -7.36
C SER A 45 -5.33 -5.14 -8.51
N LEU A 46 -5.26 -5.96 -9.53
CA LEU A 46 -4.55 -5.67 -10.77
C LEU A 46 -3.09 -5.29 -10.55
N GLY A 47 -2.47 -5.92 -9.56
CA GLY A 47 -1.05 -5.68 -9.30
C GLY A 47 -0.77 -4.45 -8.45
N TRP A 48 -1.78 -3.77 -7.96
CA TRP A 48 -1.63 -2.61 -7.10
C TRP A 48 -2.34 -2.82 -5.78
N SER A 49 -1.72 -2.36 -4.71
CA SER A 49 -2.32 -2.38 -3.38
C SER A 49 -2.73 -0.98 -3.00
N TRP A 50 -3.94 -0.83 -2.54
CA TRP A 50 -4.47 0.44 -2.08
C TRP A 50 -4.52 0.44 -0.56
N GLY A 51 -4.06 1.50 0.05
CA GLY A 51 -4.06 1.58 1.49
C GLY A 51 -3.35 2.83 1.95
N TYR A 52 -2.74 2.75 3.12
CA TYR A 52 -2.08 3.93 3.66
C TYR A 52 -0.75 3.54 4.30
N ALA A 53 0.14 4.53 4.38
CA ALA A 53 1.48 4.32 4.89
C ALA A 53 1.86 5.42 5.85
N GLY A 54 2.70 5.05 6.80
CA GLY A 54 3.29 5.99 7.73
C GLY A 54 2.35 6.46 8.81
N PRO A 55 2.87 7.19 9.78
CA PRO A 55 2.05 7.69 10.89
C PRO A 55 1.03 8.70 10.45
N GLU A 56 1.23 9.31 9.29
CA GLU A 56 0.29 10.29 8.75
C GLU A 56 -0.87 9.65 8.01
N ARG A 57 -0.80 8.35 7.80
CA ARG A 57 -1.85 7.60 7.10
C ARG A 57 -2.14 8.18 5.73
N ARG A 58 -1.09 8.40 4.96
CA ARG A 58 -1.22 8.89 3.59
C ARG A 58 -1.79 7.77 2.73
N VAL A 59 -2.92 8.02 2.13
CA VAL A 59 -3.64 7.03 1.33
C VAL A 59 -3.13 7.07 -0.11
N GLY A 60 -2.94 5.90 -0.70
CA GLY A 60 -2.51 5.83 -2.08
C GLY A 60 -2.32 4.40 -2.53
N TYR A 61 -1.60 4.25 -3.64
CA TYR A 61 -1.39 2.96 -4.30
C TYR A 61 0.09 2.62 -4.34
N VAL A 62 0.39 1.35 -4.12
CA VAL A 62 1.75 0.82 -4.17
C VAL A 62 1.74 -0.45 -5.01
N PRO A 63 2.76 -0.70 -5.84
CA PRO A 63 2.83 -1.97 -6.56
C PRO A 63 2.82 -3.13 -5.58
N SER A 64 1.94 -4.09 -5.80
CA SER A 64 1.81 -5.23 -4.89
C SER A 64 3.10 -6.02 -4.78
N GLU A 65 3.89 -6.05 -5.85
CA GLU A 65 5.15 -6.79 -5.84
C GLU A 65 6.18 -6.20 -4.87
N ALA A 66 6.00 -4.96 -4.45
CA ALA A 66 6.92 -4.32 -3.51
C ALA A 66 6.54 -4.60 -2.06
N LEU A 67 5.49 -5.35 -1.83
CA LEU A 67 4.97 -5.63 -0.49
C LEU A 67 5.06 -7.10 -0.17
N SER A 68 5.19 -7.39 1.11
CA SER A 68 5.13 -8.75 1.61
C SER A 68 4.23 -8.76 2.83
N ALA A 69 3.37 -9.77 2.93
CA ALA A 69 2.47 -9.86 4.08
C ALA A 69 3.31 -10.06 5.33
N ASN A 70 2.90 -9.38 6.37
CA ASN A 70 3.60 -9.46 7.65
C ASN A 70 2.81 -10.40 8.55
N ASP A 71 3.16 -11.65 8.50
CA ASP A 71 2.49 -12.65 9.33
C ASP A 71 3.23 -12.89 10.62
#